data_fb0ee66c0b525158b781cdc35e744542
#
_entry.id   fb0ee66c0b525158b781cdc35e744542
#
_cell.length_a   1.000
_cell.length_b   1.000
_cell.length_c   1.000
_cell.angle_alpha   90.00
_cell.angle_beta   90.00
_cell.angle_gamma   90.00
#
_symmetry.space_group_name_H-M   'P 1'
#
loop_
_entity.id
_entity.type
_entity.pdbx_description
1 polymer ?
#
loop_
_entity_poly.entity_id
_entity_poly.type
_entity_poly.pdbx_seq_one_letter_code
_entity_poly.pdbx_strand_id
1 'polypeptide(L)'
;IVAISAFASQLFSEDIKKIGDHDTAMINMRSRNGVLIHINNSRRSVYGYDQRVEIFGSKGMLISNNQTPTSVEKYNEHGTFVKDPIHNFFIDRYENAYKQQLQDFVKKIENRKKTSVNYEDGRIALILANSAYKSLEQSSWVEVEYI
;
A
#
# COMPACT_ATOMS: atom_id res chain seq x y z
N ILE A 1 -10.79 -8.77 7.58
CA ILE A 1 -11.58 -8.46 6.37
C ILE A 1 -12.55 -9.61 6.16
N VAL A 2 -13.79 -9.33 5.71
CA VAL A 2 -14.79 -10.37 5.47
C VAL A 2 -15.27 -10.40 4.02
N ALA A 3 -15.11 -9.30 3.29
CA ALA A 3 -15.51 -9.22 1.88
C ALA A 3 -14.52 -8.37 1.08
N ILE A 4 -14.31 -8.76 -0.16
CA ILE A 4 -13.44 -8.06 -1.13
C ILE A 4 -14.15 -7.98 -2.48
N SER A 5 -14.00 -6.81 -3.13
CA SER A 5 -14.36 -6.59 -4.53
C SER A 5 -13.19 -5.90 -5.22
N ALA A 6 -12.77 -6.42 -6.36
CA ALA A 6 -11.62 -5.91 -7.10
C ALA A 6 -11.95 -5.65 -8.56
N PHE A 7 -11.34 -4.60 -9.11
CA PHE A 7 -11.22 -4.33 -10.53
C PHE A 7 -9.75 -4.14 -10.86
N ALA A 8 -9.31 -4.71 -11.97
CA ALA A 8 -7.94 -4.54 -12.43
C ALA A 8 -7.88 -4.48 -13.96
N SER A 9 -6.83 -3.85 -14.48
CA SER A 9 -6.63 -3.63 -15.90
C SER A 9 -5.14 -3.68 -16.26
N GLN A 10 -4.90 -3.85 -17.56
CA GLN A 10 -3.59 -3.81 -18.21
C GLN A 10 -3.59 -2.59 -19.14
N LEU A 11 -3.21 -1.42 -18.62
CA LEU A 11 -3.44 -0.14 -19.31
C LEU A 11 -2.21 0.35 -20.08
N PHE A 12 -0.99 0.02 -19.64
CA PHE A 12 0.20 0.64 -20.18
C PHE A 12 1.43 -0.28 -20.31
N SER A 13 1.38 -1.53 -19.83
CA SER A 13 2.53 -2.44 -19.88
C SER A 13 2.22 -3.69 -20.71
N GLU A 14 2.76 -3.75 -21.92
CA GLU A 14 2.62 -4.93 -22.78
C GLU A 14 3.30 -6.18 -22.17
N ASP A 15 4.37 -6.02 -21.39
CA ASP A 15 5.03 -7.16 -20.75
C ASP A 15 4.19 -7.73 -19.61
N ILE A 16 3.53 -6.90 -18.83
CA ILE A 16 2.55 -7.32 -17.82
C ILE A 16 1.37 -8.04 -18.49
N LYS A 17 0.90 -7.52 -19.61
CA LYS A 17 -0.18 -8.13 -20.39
C LYS A 17 0.18 -9.53 -20.90
N LYS A 18 1.42 -9.71 -21.42
CA LYS A 18 1.90 -11.01 -21.93
C LYS A 18 1.91 -12.10 -20.87
N ILE A 19 2.17 -11.76 -19.61
CA ILE A 19 2.17 -12.72 -18.49
C ILE A 19 0.81 -12.84 -17.80
N GLY A 20 -0.23 -12.16 -18.30
CA GLY A 20 -1.59 -12.23 -17.74
C GLY A 20 -1.76 -11.53 -16.38
N ASP A 21 -0.83 -10.63 -16.00
CA ASP A 21 -0.90 -9.86 -14.76
C ASP A 21 -1.53 -8.47 -15.01
N HIS A 22 -1.69 -7.68 -13.97
CA HIS A 22 -2.33 -6.37 -14.00
C HIS A 22 -1.34 -5.27 -13.61
N ASP A 23 -1.44 -4.11 -14.25
CA ASP A 23 -0.63 -2.93 -13.93
C ASP A 23 -1.39 -1.87 -13.14
N THR A 24 -2.70 -1.96 -13.08
CA THR A 24 -3.58 -1.04 -12.37
C THR A 24 -4.70 -1.81 -11.69
N ALA A 25 -4.95 -1.56 -10.41
CA ALA A 25 -6.03 -2.22 -9.65
C ALA A 25 -6.69 -1.28 -8.66
N MET A 26 -7.98 -1.51 -8.43
CA MET A 26 -8.79 -0.89 -7.38
C MET A 26 -9.48 -2.00 -6.59
N ILE A 27 -9.31 -1.98 -5.27
CA ILE A 27 -9.81 -3.02 -4.38
C ILE A 27 -10.62 -2.36 -3.27
N ASN A 28 -11.85 -2.81 -3.09
CA ASN A 28 -12.69 -2.41 -1.96
C ASN A 28 -12.83 -3.59 -1.01
N MET A 29 -12.73 -3.30 0.29
CA MET A 29 -12.82 -4.32 1.33
C MET A 29 -13.74 -3.86 2.45
N ARG A 30 -14.34 -4.83 3.14
CA ARG A 30 -15.11 -4.60 4.35
C ARG A 30 -14.60 -5.47 5.49
N SER A 31 -14.37 -4.87 6.65
CA SER A 31 -14.05 -5.59 7.87
C SER A 31 -15.32 -6.18 8.52
N ARG A 32 -15.13 -7.12 9.47
CA ARG A 32 -16.22 -7.69 10.27
C ARG A 32 -17.00 -6.61 11.04
N ASN A 33 -16.32 -5.56 11.48
CA ASN A 33 -16.92 -4.46 12.24
C ASN A 33 -17.46 -3.33 11.33
N GLY A 34 -17.58 -3.57 10.02
CA GLY A 34 -18.17 -2.61 9.08
C GLY A 34 -17.20 -1.53 8.56
N VAL A 35 -15.93 -1.51 8.94
CA VAL A 35 -14.95 -0.58 8.38
C VAL A 35 -14.78 -0.83 6.89
N LEU A 36 -14.90 0.22 6.10
CA LEU A 36 -14.70 0.20 4.66
C LEU A 36 -13.26 0.62 4.32
N ILE A 37 -12.65 -0.10 3.39
CA ILE A 37 -11.26 0.11 2.98
C ILE A 37 -11.21 0.12 1.46
N HIS A 38 -10.49 1.09 0.91
CA HIS A 38 -10.20 1.18 -0.52
C HIS A 38 -8.69 1.19 -0.75
N ILE A 39 -8.22 0.38 -1.68
CA ILE A 39 -6.85 0.39 -2.17
C ILE A 39 -6.90 0.72 -3.66
N ASN A 40 -6.16 1.75 -4.05
CA ASN A 40 -5.90 2.10 -5.45
C ASN A 40 -4.40 1.98 -5.68
N ASN A 41 -3.98 1.13 -6.58
CA ASN A 41 -2.57 0.96 -6.91
C ASN A 41 -2.31 0.86 -8.41
N SER A 42 -1.12 1.29 -8.79
CA SER A 42 -0.60 1.21 -10.15
C SER A 42 0.87 0.86 -10.10
N ARG A 43 1.35 0.08 -11.07
CA ARG A 43 2.78 -0.23 -11.21
C ARG A 43 3.58 0.94 -11.77
N ARG A 44 2.93 2.04 -12.14
CA ARG A 44 3.58 3.23 -12.71
C ARG A 44 3.04 4.50 -12.07
N SER A 45 3.95 5.27 -11.48
CA SER A 45 3.71 6.65 -11.07
C SER A 45 4.82 7.52 -11.66
N VAL A 46 4.46 8.41 -12.59
CA VAL A 46 5.44 9.21 -13.38
C VAL A 46 6.09 10.32 -12.57
N TYR A 47 5.53 10.66 -11.41
CA TYR A 47 6.02 11.75 -10.54
C TYR A 47 6.82 11.24 -9.33
N GLY A 48 7.05 9.93 -9.23
CA GLY A 48 7.82 9.31 -8.15
C GLY A 48 7.13 8.12 -7.51
N TYR A 49 7.67 7.60 -6.42
CA TYR A 49 7.12 6.46 -5.69
C TYR A 49 5.98 6.91 -4.79
N ASP A 50 4.76 6.81 -5.28
CA ASP A 50 3.55 7.25 -4.57
C ASP A 50 3.03 6.18 -3.61
N GLN A 51 3.04 6.50 -2.32
CA GLN A 51 2.42 5.68 -1.28
C GLN A 51 1.81 6.58 -0.20
N ARG A 52 0.50 6.65 -0.20
CA ARG A 52 -0.29 7.43 0.75
C ARG A 52 -1.27 6.55 1.48
N VAL A 53 -1.54 6.88 2.74
CA VAL A 53 -2.57 6.22 3.55
C VAL A 53 -3.42 7.30 4.20
N GLU A 54 -4.73 7.16 4.11
CA GLU A 54 -5.69 7.99 4.81
C GLU A 54 -6.57 7.10 5.69
N ILE A 55 -6.75 7.51 6.94
CA ILE A 55 -7.64 6.84 7.91
C ILE A 55 -8.62 7.88 8.44
N PHE A 56 -9.87 7.75 8.04
CA PHE A 56 -10.96 8.62 8.47
C PHE A 56 -11.79 7.95 9.56
N GLY A 57 -12.05 8.65 10.64
CA GLY A 57 -12.82 8.15 11.77
C GLY A 57 -13.64 9.23 12.47
N SER A 58 -14.54 8.84 13.36
CA SER A 58 -15.44 9.74 14.09
C SER A 58 -14.72 10.78 14.98
N LYS A 59 -13.46 10.56 15.32
CA LYS A 59 -12.65 11.47 16.14
C LYS A 59 -11.64 12.29 15.35
N GLY A 60 -11.61 12.16 14.02
CA GLY A 60 -10.66 12.85 13.16
C GLY A 60 -10.12 12.00 12.03
N MET A 61 -9.11 12.50 11.36
CA MET A 61 -8.47 11.87 10.22
C MET A 61 -6.95 11.85 10.40
N LEU A 62 -6.32 10.76 9.98
CA LEU A 62 -4.86 10.63 9.87
C LEU A 62 -4.50 10.48 8.40
N ILE A 63 -3.47 11.19 7.97
CA ILE A 63 -2.93 11.10 6.61
C ILE A 63 -1.42 10.87 6.69
N SER A 64 -0.95 9.83 6.02
CA SER A 64 0.47 9.63 5.71
C SER A 64 0.69 10.00 4.25
N ASN A 65 1.31 11.15 4.03
CA ASN A 65 1.62 11.65 2.69
C ASN A 65 2.93 11.09 2.12
N ASN A 66 3.14 11.33 0.84
CA ASN A 66 4.42 11.09 0.20
C ASN A 66 5.53 11.93 0.85
N GLN A 67 6.72 11.35 0.96
CA GLN A 67 7.88 12.00 1.52
C GLN A 67 8.73 12.64 0.41
N THR A 68 9.25 13.81 0.72
CA THR A 68 10.25 14.50 -0.08
C THR A 68 11.61 14.44 0.61
N PRO A 69 12.74 14.54 -0.13
CA PRO A 69 14.08 14.57 0.46
C PRO A 69 14.28 15.66 1.49
N THR A 70 13.66 16.82 1.30
CA THR A 70 13.70 17.94 2.25
C THR A 70 12.30 18.50 2.53
N SER A 71 12.16 19.30 3.59
CA SER A 71 10.95 20.06 3.90
C SER A 71 10.95 21.46 3.26
N VAL A 72 11.92 21.78 2.40
CA VAL A 72 12.08 23.11 1.80
C VAL A 72 10.96 23.38 0.81
N GLU A 73 10.33 24.54 0.93
CA GLU A 73 9.39 25.10 -0.02
C GLU A 73 9.99 26.34 -0.68
N LYS A 74 9.92 26.43 -1.99
CA LYS A 74 10.43 27.54 -2.78
C LYS A 74 9.28 28.44 -3.24
N TYR A 75 9.47 29.73 -3.05
CA TYR A 75 8.54 30.78 -3.50
C TYR A 75 9.33 31.75 -4.38
N ASN A 76 8.97 31.94 -5.62
CA ASN A 76 9.58 32.89 -6.55
C ASN A 76 8.61 33.28 -7.66
N GLU A 77 9.07 34.05 -8.64
CA GLU A 77 8.28 34.53 -9.80
C GLU A 77 7.73 33.40 -10.70
N HIS A 78 8.31 32.19 -10.62
CA HIS A 78 7.92 31.04 -11.42
C HIS A 78 6.95 30.07 -10.69
N GLY A 79 6.73 30.28 -9.38
CA GLY A 79 5.80 29.44 -8.64
C GLY A 79 5.86 29.64 -7.13
N THR A 80 4.78 29.20 -6.48
CA THR A 80 4.62 29.18 -5.03
C THR A 80 4.41 27.74 -4.55
N PHE A 81 4.86 27.42 -3.33
CA PHE A 81 4.80 26.05 -2.76
C PHE A 81 5.54 24.97 -3.58
N VAL A 82 6.57 25.37 -4.33
CA VAL A 82 7.37 24.41 -5.08
C VAL A 82 8.25 23.63 -4.13
N LYS A 83 8.07 22.31 -4.11
CA LYS A 83 8.78 21.35 -3.24
C LYS A 83 9.73 20.50 -4.08
N ASP A 84 10.65 19.83 -3.38
CA ASP A 84 11.39 18.74 -4.00
C ASP A 84 10.42 17.68 -4.57
N PRO A 85 10.81 16.99 -5.65
CA PRO A 85 10.11 15.78 -6.08
C PRO A 85 10.04 14.76 -4.93
N ILE A 86 8.98 13.98 -4.87
CA ILE A 86 8.91 12.85 -3.93
C ILE A 86 9.99 11.82 -4.26
N HIS A 87 10.36 10.98 -3.29
CA HIS A 87 11.32 9.91 -3.54
C HIS A 87 10.92 9.10 -4.78
N ASN A 88 11.89 8.79 -5.63
CA ASN A 88 11.62 8.15 -6.92
C ASN A 88 11.48 6.64 -6.82
N PHE A 89 12.06 6.01 -5.79
CA PHE A 89 12.10 4.56 -5.69
C PHE A 89 11.89 4.06 -4.24
N PHE A 90 11.48 2.82 -4.11
CA PHE A 90 11.14 2.25 -2.80
C PHE A 90 12.33 2.18 -1.83
N ILE A 91 13.55 2.02 -2.33
CA ILE A 91 14.76 1.96 -1.49
C ILE A 91 14.92 3.26 -0.72
N ASP A 92 14.83 4.41 -1.42
CA ASP A 92 14.94 5.73 -0.79
C ASP A 92 13.76 5.99 0.15
N ARG A 93 12.55 5.63 -0.30
CA ARG A 93 11.31 5.83 0.46
C ARG A 93 11.28 5.05 1.76
N TYR A 94 11.84 3.83 1.78
CA TYR A 94 11.77 2.90 2.92
C TYR A 94 13.09 2.73 3.67
N GLU A 95 14.13 3.50 3.40
CA GLU A 95 15.43 3.38 4.06
C GLU A 95 15.29 3.30 5.59
N ASN A 96 14.56 4.25 6.17
CA ASN A 96 14.32 4.28 7.62
C ASN A 96 13.44 3.11 8.10
N ALA A 97 12.46 2.69 7.30
CA ALA A 97 11.60 1.56 7.64
C ALA A 97 12.40 0.26 7.70
N TYR A 98 13.30 0.02 6.75
CA TYR A 98 14.19 -1.16 6.76
C TYR A 98 15.14 -1.15 7.96
N LYS A 99 15.73 0.01 8.29
CA LYS A 99 16.57 0.15 9.48
C LYS A 99 15.79 -0.14 10.77
N GLN A 100 14.61 0.43 10.90
CA GLN A 100 13.75 0.21 12.08
C GLN A 100 13.28 -1.23 12.19
N GLN A 101 12.92 -1.88 11.09
CA GLN A 101 12.53 -3.28 11.06
C GLN A 101 13.63 -4.17 11.60
N LEU A 102 14.87 -3.98 11.13
CA LEU A 102 16.01 -4.75 11.59
C LEU A 102 16.31 -4.50 13.07
N GLN A 103 16.29 -3.24 13.51
CA GLN A 103 16.49 -2.89 14.90
C GLN A 103 15.43 -3.48 15.83
N ASP A 104 14.14 -3.44 15.42
CA ASP A 104 13.05 -4.05 16.20
C ASP A 104 13.24 -5.57 16.30
N PHE A 105 13.60 -6.22 15.19
CA PHE A 105 13.85 -7.65 15.14
C PHE A 105 14.96 -8.06 16.12
N VAL A 106 16.12 -7.38 16.11
CA VAL A 106 17.22 -7.63 17.04
C VAL A 106 16.79 -7.43 18.50
N LYS A 107 16.11 -6.31 18.80
CA LYS A 107 15.58 -6.04 20.15
C LYS A 107 14.61 -7.12 20.63
N LYS A 108 13.77 -7.66 19.74
CA LYS A 108 12.83 -8.75 20.09
C LYS A 108 13.58 -10.03 20.42
N ILE A 109 14.63 -10.37 19.66
CA ILE A 109 15.49 -11.54 19.96
C ILE A 109 16.15 -11.37 21.33
N GLU A 110 16.82 -10.24 21.57
CA GLU A 110 17.51 -9.97 22.84
C GLU A 110 16.57 -10.05 24.04
N ASN A 111 15.35 -9.56 23.90
CA ASN A 111 14.33 -9.57 24.96
C ASN A 111 13.44 -10.82 24.97
N ARG A 112 13.72 -11.82 24.14
CA ARG A 112 12.92 -13.07 23.99
C ARG A 112 11.42 -12.77 23.77
N LYS A 113 11.09 -11.70 23.02
CA LYS A 113 9.72 -11.30 22.70
C LYS A 113 9.38 -11.73 21.27
N LYS A 114 8.10 -11.92 21.00
CA LYS A 114 7.59 -12.14 19.64
C LYS A 114 7.79 -10.87 18.78
N THR A 115 8.03 -11.06 17.50
CA THR A 115 8.09 -9.98 16.53
C THR A 115 6.75 -9.24 16.43
N SER A 116 6.80 -7.93 16.12
CA SER A 116 5.60 -7.10 15.97
C SER A 116 4.79 -7.50 14.75
N VAL A 117 5.48 -7.83 13.66
CA VAL A 117 4.93 -8.43 12.44
C VAL A 117 5.48 -9.85 12.32
N ASN A 118 4.64 -10.81 12.02
CA ASN A 118 4.99 -12.23 12.04
C ASN A 118 4.45 -12.97 10.80
N TYR A 119 4.66 -14.27 10.76
CA TYR A 119 4.21 -15.14 9.66
C TYR A 119 2.71 -15.04 9.39
N GLU A 120 1.89 -14.95 10.43
CA GLU A 120 0.44 -14.89 10.29
C GLU A 120 -0.02 -13.60 9.56
N ASP A 121 0.64 -12.48 9.83
CA ASP A 121 0.36 -11.22 9.13
C ASP A 121 0.65 -11.34 7.63
N GLY A 122 1.76 -12.00 7.27
CA GLY A 122 2.10 -12.30 5.87
C GLY A 122 1.11 -13.26 5.21
N ARG A 123 0.70 -14.32 5.93
CA ARG A 123 -0.31 -15.28 5.45
C ARG A 123 -1.64 -14.60 5.18
N ILE A 124 -2.10 -13.74 6.09
CA ILE A 124 -3.34 -12.97 5.92
C ILE A 124 -3.25 -12.04 4.71
N ALA A 125 -2.14 -11.32 4.54
CA ALA A 125 -1.96 -10.45 3.38
C ALA A 125 -2.07 -11.23 2.05
N LEU A 126 -1.49 -12.42 1.97
CA LEU A 126 -1.58 -13.29 0.80
C LEU A 126 -3.02 -13.80 0.56
N ILE A 127 -3.75 -14.17 1.61
CA ILE A 127 -5.17 -14.56 1.52
C ILE A 127 -6.00 -13.42 0.94
N LEU A 128 -5.79 -12.19 1.38
CA LEU A 128 -6.51 -11.02 0.86
C LEU A 128 -6.18 -10.77 -0.62
N ALA A 129 -4.91 -10.89 -1.02
CA ALA A 129 -4.50 -10.79 -2.42
C ALA A 129 -5.16 -11.86 -3.28
N ASN A 130 -5.14 -13.13 -2.86
CA ASN A 130 -5.80 -14.24 -3.57
C ASN A 130 -7.33 -14.04 -3.66
N SER A 131 -7.94 -13.50 -2.61
CA SER A 131 -9.37 -13.17 -2.62
C SER A 131 -9.68 -12.04 -3.62
N ALA A 132 -8.77 -11.08 -3.80
CA ALA A 132 -8.93 -10.06 -4.84
C ALA A 132 -8.86 -10.66 -6.25
N TYR A 133 -7.94 -11.59 -6.52
CA TYR A 133 -7.92 -12.33 -7.80
C TYR A 133 -9.20 -13.15 -8.01
N LYS A 134 -9.68 -13.87 -6.99
CA LYS A 134 -10.96 -14.59 -7.06
C LYS A 134 -12.13 -13.65 -7.40
N SER A 135 -12.15 -12.44 -6.84
CA SER A 135 -13.14 -11.42 -7.19
C SER A 135 -13.06 -10.97 -8.65
N LEU A 136 -11.85 -10.79 -9.19
CA LEU A 136 -11.64 -10.47 -10.61
C LEU A 136 -12.17 -11.58 -11.53
N GLU A 137 -11.80 -12.82 -11.25
CA GLU A 137 -12.22 -13.98 -12.04
C GLU A 137 -13.75 -14.15 -12.06
N GLN A 138 -14.40 -13.93 -10.91
CA GLN A 138 -15.85 -14.04 -10.77
C GLN A 138 -16.62 -12.78 -11.19
N SER A 139 -15.93 -11.67 -11.44
CA SER A 139 -16.54 -10.36 -11.68
C SER A 139 -17.56 -9.96 -10.60
N SER A 140 -17.31 -10.34 -9.36
CA SER A 140 -18.19 -10.14 -8.21
C SER A 140 -17.41 -9.93 -6.93
N TRP A 141 -18.08 -9.43 -5.87
CA TRP A 141 -17.49 -9.48 -4.55
C TRP A 141 -17.42 -10.93 -4.03
N VAL A 142 -16.43 -11.21 -3.20
CA VAL A 142 -16.23 -12.53 -2.59
C VAL A 142 -16.07 -12.43 -1.09
N GLU A 143 -16.47 -13.46 -0.37
CA GLU A 143 -16.14 -13.63 1.04
C GLU A 143 -14.67 -14.07 1.21
N VAL A 144 -14.03 -13.62 2.28
CA VAL A 144 -12.65 -13.98 2.60
C VAL A 144 -12.63 -15.21 3.49
N GLU A 145 -12.01 -16.28 3.00
CA GLU A 145 -11.84 -17.55 3.69
C GLU A 145 -10.42 -17.62 4.29
N TYR A 146 -10.31 -17.68 5.62
CA TYR A 146 -9.05 -17.74 6.36
C TYR A 146 -8.68 -19.21 6.70
N ILE A 147 -8.56 -20.02 5.68
CA ILE A 147 -8.22 -21.45 5.83
C ILE A 147 -6.72 -21.65 5.96
#